data_e36694415434cebe380533088341210e
#
_entry.id   e36694415434cebe380533088341210e
#
_cell.length_a   1.000
_cell.length_b   1.000
_cell.length_c   1.000
_cell.angle_alpha   90.00
_cell.angle_beta   90.00
_cell.angle_gamma   90.00
#
_symmetry.space_group_name_H-M   'P 1'
#
loop_
_entity.id
_entity.type
_entity.pdbx_description
1 polymer ?
#
loop_
_entity_poly.entity_id
_entity_poly.type
_entity_poly.pdbx_seq_one_letter_code
_entity_poly.pdbx_strand_id
1 'polypeptide(L)'
;FADLVTGNFSINVGANTIPDGTKVVLVSYSPNGKHAVMGDPLSFSVPDKDKYNANGGTVNQDYGTKAKEQDILDAVTVTETKGGQEVPVSADKIQQKAIKGTIPEPSADGSDLTVTVEVTYADGSKEEATVTISYGEAKDKYAPVGQEVSVNKGSQPNAEAGIQNKNDLPQGTTYDWKTPVDTSTPGETTGTIVVTYPDGTKDEVEVKVNVIDARTDTEKYTAQGGTVNKPYGQTATANEITAAVTTDAPQDKVQSIAVAGNIPTQGKNQPVA
;
A
#
# COMPACT_ATOMS: atom_id res chain seq x y z
N PHE A 1 -6.71 -65.60 3.31
CA PHE A 1 -7.28 -66.80 2.70
C PHE A 1 -6.55 -67.10 1.39
N ALA A 2 -6.12 -68.35 1.18
CA ALA A 2 -5.53 -68.74 -0.09
C ALA A 2 -6.64 -69.19 -1.05
N ASP A 3 -6.60 -68.68 -2.28
CA ASP A 3 -7.42 -69.18 -3.38
C ASP A 3 -6.71 -70.38 -4.01
N LEU A 4 -7.20 -71.53 -3.71
CA LEU A 4 -6.62 -72.85 -4.18
C LEU A 4 -6.75 -73.04 -5.70
N VAL A 5 -7.61 -72.25 -6.37
CA VAL A 5 -7.84 -72.35 -7.83
C VAL A 5 -6.87 -71.44 -8.59
N THR A 6 -6.59 -70.28 -8.10
CA THR A 6 -5.71 -69.28 -8.76
C THR A 6 -4.32 -69.20 -8.13
N GLY A 7 -4.14 -69.79 -6.95
CA GLY A 7 -2.90 -69.68 -6.17
C GLY A 7 -2.66 -68.36 -5.51
N ASN A 8 -3.63 -67.46 -5.56
CA ASN A 8 -3.57 -66.13 -4.92
C ASN A 8 -3.90 -66.25 -3.42
N PHE A 9 -3.21 -65.49 -2.60
CA PHE A 9 -3.55 -65.31 -1.20
C PHE A 9 -3.52 -63.84 -0.84
N SER A 10 -4.35 -63.44 0.09
CA SER A 10 -4.32 -62.10 0.68
C SER A 10 -4.30 -62.18 2.20
N ILE A 11 -3.49 -61.31 2.79
CA ILE A 11 -3.40 -61.14 4.24
C ILE A 11 -3.78 -59.71 4.55
N ASN A 12 -4.84 -59.52 5.32
CA ASN A 12 -5.23 -58.20 5.80
C ASN A 12 -4.47 -57.92 7.11
N VAL A 13 -3.65 -56.86 7.13
CA VAL A 13 -2.91 -56.42 8.30
C VAL A 13 -3.43 -55.06 8.69
N GLY A 14 -3.54 -54.78 9.97
CA GLY A 14 -3.94 -53.45 10.45
C GLY A 14 -2.92 -52.37 10.07
N ALA A 15 -3.36 -51.14 9.99
CA ALA A 15 -2.45 -50.01 9.74
C ALA A 15 -1.32 -49.99 10.81
N ASN A 16 -0.11 -49.68 10.39
CA ASN A 16 1.10 -49.59 11.22
C ASN A 16 1.52 -50.89 11.96
N THR A 17 1.05 -52.07 11.52
CA THR A 17 1.40 -53.34 12.15
C THR A 17 2.65 -53.99 11.54
N ILE A 18 3.08 -53.57 10.35
CA ILE A 18 4.29 -54.07 9.70
C ILE A 18 5.34 -52.96 9.70
N PRO A 19 6.48 -53.13 10.39
CA PRO A 19 7.58 -52.18 10.37
C PRO A 19 8.16 -51.96 8.96
N ASP A 20 8.68 -50.74 8.72
CA ASP A 20 9.42 -50.45 7.49
C ASP A 20 10.62 -51.39 7.32
N GLY A 21 10.86 -51.82 6.09
CA GLY A 21 11.93 -52.80 5.78
C GLY A 21 11.57 -54.24 6.07
N THR A 22 10.34 -54.56 6.54
CA THR A 22 9.89 -55.94 6.74
C THR A 22 9.88 -56.72 5.42
N LYS A 23 10.42 -57.92 5.44
CA LYS A 23 10.38 -58.84 4.30
C LYS A 23 9.38 -59.97 4.56
N VAL A 24 8.48 -60.17 3.60
CA VAL A 24 7.52 -61.26 3.64
C VAL A 24 7.97 -62.31 2.64
N VAL A 25 8.07 -63.56 3.07
CA VAL A 25 8.45 -64.68 2.24
C VAL A 25 7.34 -65.69 2.23
N LEU A 26 7.11 -66.33 1.08
CA LEU A 26 6.25 -67.45 0.96
C LEU A 26 7.08 -68.72 1.28
N VAL A 27 6.61 -69.49 2.24
CA VAL A 27 7.28 -70.74 2.64
C VAL A 27 6.37 -71.91 2.34
N SER A 28 6.85 -72.89 1.56
CA SER A 28 6.16 -74.16 1.37
C SER A 28 6.60 -75.14 2.42
N TYR A 29 5.67 -76.00 2.89
CA TYR A 29 5.94 -77.12 3.80
C TYR A 29 5.72 -78.44 3.07
N SER A 30 6.65 -79.30 3.16
CA SER A 30 6.48 -80.69 2.72
C SER A 30 6.08 -81.59 3.88
N PRO A 31 5.45 -82.77 3.63
CA PRO A 31 4.99 -83.67 4.68
C PRO A 31 6.08 -84.18 5.62
N ASN A 32 7.34 -84.09 5.21
CA ASN A 32 8.51 -84.51 6.00
C ASN A 32 9.07 -83.34 6.89
N GLY A 33 8.35 -82.22 7.05
CA GLY A 33 8.76 -81.13 7.87
C GLY A 33 9.81 -80.16 7.26
N LYS A 34 10.26 -80.47 6.01
CA LYS A 34 11.14 -79.52 5.31
C LYS A 34 10.32 -78.34 4.74
N HIS A 35 10.86 -77.16 4.83
CA HIS A 35 10.31 -76.00 4.24
C HIS A 35 11.30 -75.33 3.28
N ALA A 36 10.79 -74.68 2.27
CA ALA A 36 11.59 -73.92 1.31
C ALA A 36 10.91 -72.56 1.05
N VAL A 37 11.70 -71.50 0.91
CA VAL A 37 11.22 -70.20 0.46
C VAL A 37 10.91 -70.31 -1.03
N MET A 38 9.73 -69.87 -1.41
CA MET A 38 9.28 -69.88 -2.80
C MET A 38 9.29 -68.42 -3.33
N GLY A 39 10.18 -68.21 -4.31
CA GLY A 39 10.32 -66.91 -4.95
C GLY A 39 11.12 -65.87 -4.13
N ASP A 40 11.21 -64.65 -4.66
CA ASP A 40 11.90 -63.56 -3.99
C ASP A 40 11.06 -62.97 -2.85
N PRO A 41 11.70 -62.54 -1.75
CA PRO A 41 10.99 -61.85 -0.67
C PRO A 41 10.29 -60.60 -1.17
N LEU A 42 9.01 -60.43 -0.80
CA LEU A 42 8.32 -59.18 -0.94
C LEU A 42 8.80 -58.23 0.16
N SER A 43 9.34 -57.10 -0.21
CA SER A 43 9.75 -56.06 0.72
C SER A 43 8.63 -55.05 0.91
N PHE A 44 8.31 -54.75 2.18
CA PHE A 44 7.45 -53.65 2.54
C PHE A 44 8.31 -52.45 2.83
N SER A 45 7.94 -51.31 2.21
CA SER A 45 8.50 -49.99 2.53
C SER A 45 7.37 -49.05 2.78
N VAL A 46 7.47 -48.27 3.86
CA VAL A 46 6.61 -47.11 4.08
C VAL A 46 7.10 -46.00 3.16
N PRO A 47 6.22 -45.36 2.37
CA PRO A 47 6.62 -44.24 1.53
C PRO A 47 7.24 -43.12 2.37
N ASP A 48 8.25 -42.42 1.84
CA ASP A 48 8.93 -41.33 2.56
C ASP A 48 7.99 -40.21 2.93
N LYS A 49 6.96 -39.91 2.14
CA LYS A 49 5.89 -38.95 2.46
C LYS A 49 5.08 -39.29 3.73
N ASP A 50 5.08 -40.54 4.15
CA ASP A 50 4.39 -41.02 5.36
C ASP A 50 5.35 -41.11 6.57
N LYS A 51 6.66 -40.87 6.36
CA LYS A 51 7.70 -40.83 7.40
C LYS A 51 8.11 -39.41 7.74
N TYR A 52 8.02 -38.50 6.77
CA TYR A 52 8.49 -37.14 6.86
C TYR A 52 7.31 -36.15 6.85
N ASN A 53 7.56 -34.90 7.30
CA ASN A 53 6.61 -33.83 7.26
C ASN A 53 7.24 -32.64 6.51
N ALA A 54 6.62 -32.22 5.41
CA ALA A 54 6.98 -31.00 4.70
C ALA A 54 6.22 -29.81 5.31
N ASN A 55 6.95 -28.88 5.88
CA ASN A 55 6.41 -27.71 6.56
C ASN A 55 6.74 -26.45 5.77
N GLY A 56 5.70 -25.68 5.36
CA GLY A 56 5.88 -24.37 4.77
C GLY A 56 6.11 -23.32 5.84
N GLY A 57 7.05 -22.43 5.58
CA GLY A 57 7.35 -21.28 6.42
C GLY A 57 6.72 -20.00 5.88
N THR A 58 7.26 -18.85 6.35
CA THR A 58 6.88 -17.52 5.89
C THR A 58 8.06 -16.85 5.20
N VAL A 59 7.80 -16.24 4.04
CA VAL A 59 8.72 -15.37 3.31
C VAL A 59 8.26 -13.94 3.53
N ASN A 60 9.10 -13.11 4.15
CA ASN A 60 8.81 -11.70 4.36
C ASN A 60 9.33 -10.89 3.18
N GLN A 61 8.47 -10.05 2.61
CA GLN A 61 8.76 -9.18 1.48
C GLN A 61 8.43 -7.72 1.83
N ASP A 62 9.14 -6.79 1.21
CA ASP A 62 8.72 -5.39 1.24
C ASP A 62 7.39 -5.23 0.51
N TYR A 63 6.59 -4.26 0.91
CA TYR A 63 5.32 -3.93 0.26
C TYR A 63 5.46 -3.89 -1.27
N GLY A 64 4.55 -4.59 -1.97
CA GLY A 64 4.48 -4.60 -3.42
C GLY A 64 5.68 -5.27 -4.14
N THR A 65 6.52 -6.03 -3.43
CA THR A 65 7.67 -6.73 -4.00
C THR A 65 7.34 -8.22 -4.20
N LYS A 66 7.43 -8.70 -5.44
CA LYS A 66 7.20 -10.12 -5.75
C LYS A 66 8.26 -11.01 -5.10
N ALA A 67 7.83 -12.09 -4.45
CA ALA A 67 8.75 -13.06 -3.86
C ALA A 67 9.53 -13.82 -4.94
N LYS A 68 10.78 -14.16 -4.65
CA LYS A 68 11.62 -14.97 -5.52
C LYS A 68 11.32 -16.44 -5.30
N GLU A 69 11.41 -17.22 -6.37
CA GLU A 69 11.23 -18.69 -6.30
C GLU A 69 12.13 -19.33 -5.25
N GLN A 70 13.41 -18.96 -5.22
CA GLN A 70 14.37 -19.55 -4.29
C GLN A 70 13.98 -19.29 -2.82
N ASP A 71 13.52 -18.08 -2.49
CA ASP A 71 13.13 -17.74 -1.11
C ASP A 71 11.92 -18.59 -0.67
N ILE A 72 10.99 -18.86 -1.59
CA ILE A 72 9.83 -19.73 -1.34
C ILE A 72 10.27 -21.18 -1.12
N LEU A 73 11.17 -21.72 -1.96
CA LEU A 73 11.67 -23.10 -1.84
C LEU A 73 12.49 -23.28 -0.56
N ASP A 74 13.26 -22.26 -0.14
CA ASP A 74 14.06 -22.29 1.08
C ASP A 74 13.20 -22.20 2.35
N ALA A 75 12.02 -21.59 2.26
CA ALA A 75 11.07 -21.53 3.37
C ALA A 75 10.40 -22.87 3.69
N VAL A 76 10.52 -23.89 2.80
CA VAL A 76 10.00 -25.22 3.07
C VAL A 76 11.06 -26.03 3.81
N THR A 77 10.72 -26.52 4.99
CA THR A 77 11.53 -27.45 5.79
C THR A 77 10.91 -28.83 5.77
N VAL A 78 11.73 -29.88 5.85
CA VAL A 78 11.28 -31.26 5.96
C VAL A 78 11.84 -31.84 7.25
N THR A 79 10.96 -32.39 8.08
CA THR A 79 11.31 -32.97 9.38
C THR A 79 10.84 -34.41 9.49
N GLU A 80 11.44 -35.15 10.44
CA GLU A 80 10.97 -36.43 10.88
C GLU A 80 10.86 -36.45 12.41
N THR A 81 9.94 -37.26 12.96
CA THR A 81 9.79 -37.40 14.40
C THR A 81 10.70 -38.52 14.89
N LYS A 82 11.72 -38.17 15.69
CA LYS A 82 12.62 -39.12 16.37
C LYS A 82 12.55 -38.96 17.88
N GLY A 83 12.10 -40.01 18.58
CA GLY A 83 12.00 -39.94 20.04
C GLY A 83 11.04 -38.87 20.56
N GLY A 84 10.01 -38.51 19.77
CA GLY A 84 9.05 -37.45 20.11
C GLY A 84 9.52 -36.02 19.79
N GLN A 85 10.66 -35.86 19.09
CA GLN A 85 11.18 -34.59 18.65
C GLN A 85 11.23 -34.51 17.12
N GLU A 86 10.90 -33.33 16.58
CA GLU A 86 11.06 -33.05 15.17
C GLU A 86 12.54 -32.73 14.86
N VAL A 87 13.13 -33.50 13.96
CA VAL A 87 14.52 -33.29 13.52
C VAL A 87 14.55 -33.10 11.99
N PRO A 88 15.46 -32.26 11.48
CA PRO A 88 15.60 -32.09 10.04
C PRO A 88 15.93 -33.40 9.31
N VAL A 89 15.29 -33.64 8.19
CA VAL A 89 15.60 -34.74 7.28
C VAL A 89 16.83 -34.38 6.46
N SER A 90 17.73 -35.33 6.23
CA SER A 90 18.94 -35.12 5.46
C SER A 90 18.62 -34.85 3.98
N ALA A 91 19.43 -34.01 3.31
CA ALA A 91 19.18 -33.55 1.95
C ALA A 91 19.11 -34.64 0.91
N ASP A 92 19.79 -35.77 1.11
CA ASP A 92 19.76 -36.94 0.21
C ASP A 92 18.40 -37.65 0.16
N LYS A 93 17.51 -37.38 1.13
CA LYS A 93 16.13 -37.87 1.16
C LYS A 93 15.16 -37.03 0.37
N ILE A 94 15.56 -35.82 -0.04
CA ILE A 94 14.73 -34.89 -0.79
C ILE A 94 15.28 -34.83 -2.21
N GLN A 95 14.52 -35.33 -3.18
CA GLN A 95 14.90 -35.28 -4.57
C GLN A 95 14.70 -33.88 -5.17
N GLN A 96 13.57 -33.24 -4.86
CA GLN A 96 13.21 -31.95 -5.43
C GLN A 96 12.17 -31.21 -4.56
N LYS A 97 12.26 -29.88 -4.57
CA LYS A 97 11.17 -28.98 -4.20
C LYS A 97 10.78 -28.18 -5.43
N ALA A 98 9.50 -28.04 -5.74
CA ALA A 98 9.02 -27.31 -6.90
C ALA A 98 7.74 -26.54 -6.56
N ILE A 99 7.63 -25.29 -7.06
CA ILE A 99 6.41 -24.51 -6.93
C ILE A 99 5.31 -25.13 -7.78
N LYS A 100 4.13 -25.34 -7.19
CA LYS A 100 2.94 -25.82 -7.88
C LYS A 100 2.12 -24.64 -8.36
N GLY A 101 2.15 -24.38 -9.65
CA GLY A 101 1.50 -23.24 -10.28
C GLY A 101 2.43 -22.04 -10.48
N THR A 102 1.93 -20.83 -10.23
CA THR A 102 2.68 -19.58 -10.42
C THR A 102 2.81 -18.84 -9.09
N ILE A 103 3.91 -18.11 -8.93
CA ILE A 103 4.07 -17.16 -7.82
C ILE A 103 3.12 -15.99 -8.06
N PRO A 104 2.19 -15.71 -7.14
CA PRO A 104 1.23 -14.62 -7.34
C PRO A 104 1.92 -13.26 -7.30
N GLU A 105 1.33 -12.28 -7.98
CA GLU A 105 1.74 -10.89 -7.85
C GLU A 105 1.27 -10.34 -6.49
N PRO A 106 2.05 -9.43 -5.87
CA PRO A 106 1.65 -8.80 -4.62
C PRO A 106 0.34 -8.02 -4.78
N SER A 107 -0.53 -8.14 -3.79
CA SER A 107 -1.79 -7.39 -3.74
C SER A 107 -1.55 -5.94 -3.31
N ALA A 108 -2.32 -5.01 -3.88
CA ALA A 108 -2.23 -3.60 -3.52
C ALA A 108 -2.61 -3.32 -2.05
N ASP A 109 -3.47 -4.14 -1.47
CA ASP A 109 -3.89 -4.04 -0.06
C ASP A 109 -2.87 -4.64 0.92
N GLY A 110 -1.72 -5.12 0.43
CA GLY A 110 -0.66 -5.70 1.25
C GLY A 110 -1.03 -7.01 1.95
N SER A 111 -2.14 -7.65 1.55
CA SER A 111 -2.56 -8.92 2.16
C SER A 111 -1.57 -10.04 1.88
N ASP A 112 -1.43 -10.95 2.87
CA ASP A 112 -0.59 -12.13 2.74
C ASP A 112 -1.10 -13.04 1.62
N LEU A 113 -0.15 -13.66 0.91
CA LEU A 113 -0.42 -14.61 -0.16
C LEU A 113 0.15 -15.98 0.19
N THR A 114 -0.35 -17.02 -0.46
CA THR A 114 0.14 -18.38 -0.25
C THR A 114 0.60 -19.01 -1.55
N VAL A 115 1.64 -19.86 -1.46
CA VAL A 115 2.18 -20.65 -2.57
C VAL A 115 2.31 -22.08 -2.11
N THR A 116 1.85 -23.01 -2.94
CA THR A 116 2.03 -24.45 -2.70
C THR A 116 3.36 -24.93 -3.30
N VAL A 117 4.14 -25.60 -2.50
CA VAL A 117 5.39 -26.26 -2.93
C VAL A 117 5.20 -27.76 -2.83
N GLU A 118 5.46 -28.47 -3.91
CA GLU A 118 5.53 -29.93 -3.95
C GLU A 118 6.94 -30.37 -3.59
N VAL A 119 7.06 -31.21 -2.57
CA VAL A 119 8.30 -31.88 -2.18
C VAL A 119 8.26 -33.30 -2.74
N THR A 120 9.23 -33.67 -3.55
CA THR A 120 9.43 -35.02 -4.05
C THR A 120 10.58 -35.67 -3.27
N TYR A 121 10.30 -36.81 -2.64
CA TYR A 121 11.28 -37.56 -1.85
C TYR A 121 12.12 -38.49 -2.73
N ALA A 122 13.18 -39.05 -2.14
CA ALA A 122 14.11 -39.95 -2.85
C ALA A 122 13.45 -41.24 -3.38
N ASP A 123 12.38 -41.71 -2.73
CA ASP A 123 11.59 -42.87 -3.18
C ASP A 123 10.54 -42.50 -4.25
N GLY A 124 10.46 -41.23 -4.67
CA GLY A 124 9.50 -40.70 -5.64
C GLY A 124 8.14 -40.33 -5.06
N SER A 125 7.89 -40.57 -3.76
CA SER A 125 6.67 -40.13 -3.09
C SER A 125 6.66 -38.62 -2.94
N LYS A 126 5.45 -38.00 -2.82
CA LYS A 126 5.27 -36.56 -2.88
C LYS A 126 4.38 -36.04 -1.76
N GLU A 127 4.67 -34.85 -1.29
CA GLU A 127 3.91 -34.13 -0.31
C GLU A 127 3.83 -32.63 -0.67
N GLU A 128 2.81 -31.93 -0.22
CA GLU A 128 2.64 -30.49 -0.47
C GLU A 128 2.80 -29.71 0.82
N ALA A 129 3.55 -28.61 0.75
CA ALA A 129 3.69 -27.61 1.82
C ALA A 129 3.17 -26.27 1.34
N THR A 130 2.47 -25.53 2.22
CA THR A 130 2.00 -24.17 1.94
C THR A 130 2.96 -23.16 2.54
N VAL A 131 3.55 -22.31 1.71
CA VAL A 131 4.38 -21.18 2.11
C VAL A 131 3.54 -19.92 2.09
N THR A 132 3.60 -19.13 3.17
CA THR A 132 2.99 -17.82 3.27
C THR A 132 3.99 -16.75 2.84
N ILE A 133 3.56 -15.81 1.97
CA ILE A 133 4.31 -14.61 1.64
C ILE A 133 3.66 -13.47 2.40
N SER A 134 4.38 -12.87 3.35
CA SER A 134 3.91 -11.76 4.17
C SER A 134 4.58 -10.46 3.75
N TYR A 135 3.82 -9.38 3.66
CA TYR A 135 4.29 -8.09 3.16
C TYR A 135 4.43 -7.05 4.28
N GLY A 136 5.48 -6.25 4.17
CA GLY A 136 5.65 -5.04 4.99
C GLY A 136 4.61 -3.97 4.65
N GLU A 137 4.55 -2.92 5.47
CA GLU A 137 3.59 -1.82 5.32
C GLU A 137 4.06 -0.81 4.26
N ALA A 138 3.11 -0.22 3.51
CA ALA A 138 3.41 0.77 2.47
C ALA A 138 4.08 2.03 3.05
N LYS A 139 3.64 2.51 4.23
CA LYS A 139 4.24 3.68 4.90
C LYS A 139 5.74 3.50 5.23
N ASP A 140 6.22 2.25 5.41
CA ASP A 140 7.62 1.98 5.70
C ASP A 140 8.49 1.97 4.42
N LYS A 141 7.86 1.82 3.27
CA LYS A 141 8.52 1.80 1.96
C LYS A 141 8.52 3.16 1.27
N TYR A 142 7.45 3.93 1.41
CA TYR A 142 7.26 5.19 0.72
C TYR A 142 7.43 6.38 1.66
N ALA A 143 7.86 7.51 1.11
CA ALA A 143 8.03 8.76 1.84
C ALA A 143 7.41 9.90 1.00
N PRO A 144 6.19 10.34 1.31
CA PRO A 144 5.57 11.44 0.60
C PRO A 144 6.28 12.75 0.92
N VAL A 145 6.48 13.59 -0.11
CA VAL A 145 7.16 14.87 -0.03
C VAL A 145 6.16 15.99 -0.22
N GLY A 146 6.07 16.88 0.77
CA GLY A 146 5.20 18.06 0.72
C GLY A 146 5.72 19.13 -0.24
N GLN A 147 4.79 19.86 -0.85
CA GLN A 147 5.06 21.09 -1.58
C GLN A 147 4.03 22.15 -1.25
N GLU A 148 4.42 23.43 -1.42
CA GLU A 148 3.52 24.56 -1.21
C GLU A 148 2.35 24.52 -2.19
N VAL A 149 1.15 24.86 -1.68
CA VAL A 149 -0.05 25.06 -2.49
C VAL A 149 -0.57 26.47 -2.32
N SER A 150 -1.10 27.04 -3.40
CA SER A 150 -1.78 28.35 -3.38
C SER A 150 -3.28 28.18 -3.53
N VAL A 151 -4.06 28.98 -2.80
CA VAL A 151 -5.52 28.93 -2.82
C VAL A 151 -6.10 30.32 -2.67
N ASN A 152 -7.26 30.57 -3.23
CA ASN A 152 -7.99 31.82 -3.01
C ASN A 152 -8.59 31.85 -1.61
N LYS A 153 -8.60 33.04 -1.00
CA LYS A 153 -9.26 33.30 0.28
C LYS A 153 -10.67 32.69 0.31
N GLY A 154 -10.98 31.95 1.38
CA GLY A 154 -12.28 31.33 1.58
C GLY A 154 -12.48 29.98 0.84
N SER A 155 -11.52 29.54 0.03
CA SER A 155 -11.58 28.25 -0.67
C SER A 155 -10.67 27.22 0.01
N GLN A 156 -11.02 25.92 -0.05
CA GLN A 156 -10.15 24.85 0.44
C GLN A 156 -9.14 24.43 -0.64
N PRO A 157 -7.84 24.32 -0.31
CA PRO A 157 -6.85 23.82 -1.26
C PRO A 157 -7.03 22.32 -1.52
N ASN A 158 -6.65 21.86 -2.73
CA ASN A 158 -6.60 20.42 -3.04
C ASN A 158 -5.41 19.78 -2.30
N ALA A 159 -5.68 18.81 -1.42
CA ALA A 159 -4.65 18.09 -0.66
C ALA A 159 -3.66 17.35 -1.56
N GLU A 160 -4.13 16.70 -2.63
CA GLU A 160 -3.27 15.98 -3.59
C GLU A 160 -2.22 16.89 -4.23
N ALA A 161 -2.59 18.17 -4.49
CA ALA A 161 -1.67 19.14 -5.06
C ALA A 161 -0.51 19.51 -4.10
N GLY A 162 -0.67 19.24 -2.80
CA GLY A 162 0.36 19.47 -1.78
C GLY A 162 1.39 18.35 -1.68
N ILE A 163 1.30 17.30 -2.50
CA ILE A 163 2.28 16.19 -2.53
C ILE A 163 3.04 16.21 -3.85
N GLN A 164 4.35 16.46 -3.74
CA GLN A 164 5.24 16.64 -4.89
C GLN A 164 5.46 15.35 -5.67
N ASN A 165 5.73 14.24 -4.96
CA ASN A 165 6.11 12.95 -5.52
C ASN A 165 4.95 11.94 -5.59
N LYS A 166 3.73 12.42 -5.76
CA LYS A 166 2.53 11.55 -5.79
C LYS A 166 2.58 10.45 -6.84
N ASN A 167 3.30 10.66 -7.95
CA ASN A 167 3.45 9.66 -9.01
C ASN A 167 4.39 8.51 -8.63
N ASP A 168 5.19 8.66 -7.57
CA ASP A 168 6.06 7.63 -7.05
C ASP A 168 5.36 6.78 -5.98
N LEU A 169 4.16 7.19 -5.55
CA LEU A 169 3.35 6.49 -4.55
C LEU A 169 2.46 5.42 -5.20
N PRO A 170 2.03 4.40 -4.45
CA PRO A 170 1.20 3.33 -4.99
C PRO A 170 -0.10 3.85 -5.62
N GLN A 171 -0.51 3.24 -6.72
CA GLN A 171 -1.82 3.53 -7.30
C GLN A 171 -2.94 3.22 -6.30
N GLY A 172 -3.88 4.14 -6.15
CA GLY A 172 -4.96 4.04 -5.16
C GLY A 172 -4.66 4.76 -3.84
N THR A 173 -3.49 5.44 -3.72
CA THR A 173 -3.21 6.34 -2.60
C THR A 173 -4.18 7.52 -2.61
N THR A 174 -4.71 7.89 -1.43
CA THR A 174 -5.61 9.04 -1.25
C THR A 174 -4.98 10.11 -0.38
N TYR A 175 -5.46 11.35 -0.55
CA TYR A 175 -4.90 12.55 0.07
C TYR A 175 -6.01 13.39 0.68
N ASP A 176 -5.98 13.58 1.99
CA ASP A 176 -6.98 14.35 2.70
C ASP A 176 -6.31 15.33 3.66
N TRP A 177 -6.90 16.52 3.85
CA TRP A 177 -6.48 17.39 4.93
C TRP A 177 -6.87 16.76 6.27
N LYS A 178 -5.92 16.68 7.22
CA LYS A 178 -6.17 16.20 8.59
C LYS A 178 -7.26 17.01 9.27
N THR A 179 -7.23 18.31 9.03
CA THR A 179 -8.27 19.29 9.40
C THR A 179 -8.39 20.29 8.27
N PRO A 180 -9.60 20.86 8.01
CA PRO A 180 -9.75 21.92 7.01
C PRO A 180 -8.75 23.05 7.26
N VAL A 181 -8.09 23.52 6.21
CA VAL A 181 -7.14 24.63 6.29
C VAL A 181 -7.91 25.93 6.49
N ASP A 182 -7.49 26.76 7.47
CA ASP A 182 -8.05 28.10 7.62
C ASP A 182 -7.52 29.02 6.51
N THR A 183 -8.40 29.37 5.59
CA THR A 183 -8.15 30.28 4.46
C THR A 183 -8.89 31.60 4.57
N SER A 184 -9.36 31.96 5.76
CA SER A 184 -10.14 33.17 6.00
C SER A 184 -9.31 34.46 5.86
N THR A 185 -8.00 34.38 6.07
CA THR A 185 -7.08 35.52 6.01
C THR A 185 -5.99 35.26 4.96
N PRO A 186 -5.71 36.24 4.05
CA PRO A 186 -4.61 36.16 3.11
C PRO A 186 -3.25 36.07 3.81
N GLY A 187 -2.32 35.31 3.22
CA GLY A 187 -0.98 35.12 3.74
C GLY A 187 -0.58 33.65 3.81
N GLU A 188 0.58 33.37 4.37
CA GLU A 188 1.06 32.00 4.57
C GLU A 188 0.41 31.38 5.81
N THR A 189 -0.02 30.12 5.65
CA THR A 189 -0.46 29.22 6.74
C THR A 189 0.11 27.82 6.48
N THR A 190 -0.12 26.88 7.37
CA THR A 190 0.27 25.48 7.19
C THR A 190 -0.94 24.58 7.36
N GLY A 191 -0.86 23.40 6.74
CA GLY A 191 -1.83 22.33 6.93
C GLY A 191 -1.13 20.99 6.91
N THR A 192 -1.76 19.99 7.51
CA THR A 192 -1.26 18.60 7.49
C THR A 192 -2.10 17.78 6.53
N ILE A 193 -1.45 17.14 5.58
CA ILE A 193 -2.06 16.18 4.65
C ILE A 193 -1.87 14.79 5.21
N VAL A 194 -2.95 14.01 5.28
CA VAL A 194 -2.92 12.57 5.56
C VAL A 194 -2.88 11.85 4.22
N VAL A 195 -1.79 11.15 3.96
CA VAL A 195 -1.60 10.26 2.81
C VAL A 195 -2.00 8.87 3.24
N THR A 196 -3.05 8.30 2.66
CA THR A 196 -3.52 6.95 2.97
C THR A 196 -3.18 6.02 1.81
N TYR A 197 -2.41 4.98 2.08
CA TYR A 197 -2.01 3.97 1.11
C TYR A 197 -3.08 2.89 0.91
N PRO A 198 -3.01 2.09 -0.19
CA PRO A 198 -4.00 1.05 -0.46
C PRO A 198 -4.09 -0.05 0.61
N ASP A 199 -3.01 -0.30 1.37
CA ASP A 199 -2.97 -1.21 2.51
C ASP A 199 -3.59 -0.62 3.80
N GLY A 200 -4.08 0.62 3.73
CA GLY A 200 -4.68 1.35 4.85
C GLY A 200 -3.68 2.03 5.78
N THR A 201 -2.37 1.84 5.57
CA THR A 201 -1.34 2.56 6.33
C THR A 201 -1.26 4.02 5.91
N LYS A 202 -0.71 4.89 6.77
CA LYS A 202 -0.79 6.35 6.57
C LYS A 202 0.51 7.04 6.92
N ASP A 203 0.77 8.13 6.19
CA ASP A 203 1.74 9.16 6.53
C ASP A 203 1.07 10.52 6.71
N GLU A 204 1.70 11.39 7.48
CA GLU A 204 1.29 12.78 7.65
C GLU A 204 2.38 13.71 7.12
N VAL A 205 1.99 14.67 6.28
CA VAL A 205 2.91 15.62 5.66
C VAL A 205 2.44 17.04 5.95
N GLU A 206 3.27 17.84 6.62
CA GLU A 206 3.02 19.26 6.78
C GLU A 206 3.40 20.02 5.51
N VAL A 207 2.50 20.89 5.03
CA VAL A 207 2.71 21.70 3.83
C VAL A 207 2.36 23.15 4.08
N LYS A 208 3.05 24.05 3.38
CA LYS A 208 2.71 25.47 3.36
C LYS A 208 1.53 25.71 2.43
N VAL A 209 0.63 26.60 2.87
CA VAL A 209 -0.53 27.04 2.09
C VAL A 209 -0.46 28.55 1.96
N ASN A 210 -0.37 29.06 0.74
CA ASN A 210 -0.40 30.49 0.44
C ASN A 210 -1.83 30.92 0.07
N VAL A 211 -2.46 31.67 0.96
CA VAL A 211 -3.82 32.19 0.76
C VAL A 211 -3.77 33.52 0.04
N ILE A 212 -4.35 33.59 -1.15
CA ILE A 212 -4.33 34.73 -2.04
C ILE A 212 -5.68 35.45 -1.99
N ASP A 213 -5.66 36.79 -1.80
CA ASP A 213 -6.84 37.61 -2.06
C ASP A 213 -6.86 38.04 -3.53
N ALA A 214 -7.60 37.27 -4.35
CA ALA A 214 -7.68 37.45 -5.79
C ALA A 214 -8.58 38.63 -6.23
N ARG A 215 -9.21 39.34 -5.26
CA ARG A 215 -10.01 40.53 -5.60
C ARG A 215 -9.13 41.59 -6.24
N THR A 216 -9.66 42.32 -7.22
CA THR A 216 -9.02 43.53 -7.79
C THR A 216 -8.91 44.63 -6.72
N ASP A 217 -8.05 45.62 -6.90
CA ASP A 217 -7.90 46.70 -5.96
C ASP A 217 -9.20 47.53 -5.83
N THR A 218 -10.01 47.63 -6.90
CA THR A 218 -11.34 48.26 -6.86
C THR A 218 -12.38 47.47 -6.06
N GLU A 219 -12.18 46.18 -5.87
CA GLU A 219 -13.04 45.32 -5.03
C GLU A 219 -12.56 45.27 -3.58
N LYS A 220 -11.27 45.60 -3.34
CA LYS A 220 -10.68 45.65 -1.99
C LYS A 220 -10.85 46.96 -1.29
N TYR A 221 -10.74 48.03 -2.04
CA TYR A 221 -10.65 49.41 -1.50
C TYR A 221 -11.81 50.26 -1.99
N THR A 222 -12.16 51.25 -1.17
CA THR A 222 -13.20 52.21 -1.47
C THR A 222 -12.61 53.61 -1.57
N ALA A 223 -13.16 54.42 -2.47
CA ALA A 223 -12.88 55.82 -2.53
C ALA A 223 -14.17 56.63 -2.22
N GLN A 224 -14.03 57.67 -1.46
CA GLN A 224 -15.14 58.53 -1.06
C GLN A 224 -14.84 59.97 -1.42
N GLY A 225 -15.79 60.61 -2.07
CA GLY A 225 -15.76 62.09 -2.34
C GLY A 225 -16.06 62.87 -1.08
N GLY A 226 -15.33 63.95 -0.89
CA GLY A 226 -15.60 64.95 0.14
C GLY A 226 -16.28 66.21 -0.40
N THR A 227 -16.40 67.20 0.44
CA THR A 227 -17.01 68.52 0.09
C THR A 227 -15.91 69.57 -0.02
N VAL A 228 -15.92 70.32 -1.10
CA VAL A 228 -15.08 71.52 -1.30
C VAL A 228 -15.92 72.74 -1.09
N ASN A 229 -15.65 73.53 -0.03
CA ASN A 229 -16.36 74.77 0.27
C ASN A 229 -15.67 75.99 -0.37
N LYS A 230 -16.41 76.75 -1.15
CA LYS A 230 -15.91 77.94 -1.84
C LYS A 230 -16.73 79.15 -1.49
N PRO A 231 -16.08 80.35 -1.32
CA PRO A 231 -16.80 81.62 -1.25
C PRO A 231 -17.62 81.82 -2.51
N TYR A 232 -18.68 82.63 -2.37
CA TYR A 232 -19.51 83.03 -3.51
C TYR A 232 -18.65 83.69 -4.60
N GLY A 233 -18.82 83.27 -5.84
CA GLY A 233 -18.09 83.84 -6.98
C GLY A 233 -16.78 83.10 -7.30
N GLN A 234 -16.38 82.08 -6.54
CA GLN A 234 -15.15 81.32 -6.81
C GLN A 234 -15.43 79.84 -7.32
N THR A 235 -14.68 79.46 -8.32
CA THR A 235 -14.71 78.09 -8.87
C THR A 235 -13.69 77.19 -8.13
N ALA A 236 -14.05 75.95 -7.82
CA ALA A 236 -13.09 74.98 -7.27
C ALA A 236 -12.01 74.66 -8.29
N THR A 237 -10.81 74.46 -7.83
CA THR A 237 -9.70 74.00 -8.66
C THR A 237 -9.66 72.47 -8.66
N ALA A 238 -9.04 71.85 -9.69
CA ALA A 238 -8.85 70.43 -9.75
C ALA A 238 -8.13 69.87 -8.51
N ASN A 239 -7.10 70.54 -8.04
CA ASN A 239 -6.35 70.12 -6.83
C ASN A 239 -7.22 70.15 -5.56
N GLU A 240 -8.12 71.16 -5.40
CA GLU A 240 -9.02 71.14 -4.25
C GLU A 240 -10.05 70.05 -4.29
N ILE A 241 -10.53 69.68 -5.49
CA ILE A 241 -11.46 68.57 -5.69
C ILE A 241 -10.76 67.20 -5.42
N THR A 242 -9.58 67.04 -5.98
CA THR A 242 -8.81 65.76 -5.76
C THR A 242 -8.36 65.65 -4.31
N ALA A 243 -8.01 66.73 -3.62
CA ALA A 243 -7.66 66.73 -2.20
C ALA A 243 -8.85 66.40 -1.27
N ALA A 244 -10.09 66.53 -1.76
CA ALA A 244 -11.29 66.16 -1.01
C ALA A 244 -11.70 64.69 -1.15
N VAL A 245 -11.01 63.94 -2.00
CA VAL A 245 -11.23 62.50 -2.15
C VAL A 245 -10.39 61.74 -1.12
N THR A 246 -11.02 60.84 -0.39
CA THR A 246 -10.36 59.91 0.56
C THR A 246 -10.49 58.50 0.09
N THR A 247 -9.54 57.66 0.44
CA THR A 247 -9.57 56.20 0.16
C THR A 247 -8.91 55.42 1.29
N ASP A 248 -9.37 54.23 1.51
CA ASP A 248 -8.74 53.27 2.42
C ASP A 248 -7.63 52.44 1.74
N ALA A 249 -7.39 52.67 0.42
CA ALA A 249 -6.29 52.06 -0.30
C ALA A 249 -4.93 52.57 0.20
N PRO A 250 -3.92 51.65 0.39
CA PRO A 250 -2.54 52.06 0.63
C PRO A 250 -2.03 52.98 -0.51
N GLN A 251 -1.13 53.89 -0.17
CA GLN A 251 -0.66 54.91 -1.12
C GLN A 251 0.02 54.33 -2.36
N ASP A 252 0.70 53.20 -2.23
CA ASP A 252 1.33 52.44 -3.33
C ASP A 252 0.32 51.76 -4.29
N LYS A 253 -0.94 51.70 -3.89
CA LYS A 253 -2.05 51.15 -4.70
C LYS A 253 -2.85 52.21 -5.42
N VAL A 254 -2.62 53.47 -5.11
CA VAL A 254 -3.29 54.59 -5.75
C VAL A 254 -2.38 55.19 -6.81
N GLN A 255 -2.66 54.94 -8.08
CA GLN A 255 -1.85 55.46 -9.17
C GLN A 255 -2.07 56.97 -9.39
N SER A 256 -3.32 57.43 -9.37
CA SER A 256 -3.67 58.84 -9.50
C SER A 256 -5.09 59.13 -9.02
N ILE A 257 -5.33 60.36 -8.61
CA ILE A 257 -6.66 60.90 -8.39
C ILE A 257 -6.81 62.06 -9.39
N ALA A 258 -7.81 62.02 -10.25
CA ALA A 258 -8.03 63.00 -11.28
C ALA A 258 -9.51 63.39 -11.39
N VAL A 259 -9.77 64.63 -11.79
CA VAL A 259 -11.12 65.03 -12.09
C VAL A 259 -11.55 64.51 -13.45
N ALA A 260 -12.65 63.78 -13.48
CA ALA A 260 -13.27 63.33 -14.71
C ALA A 260 -14.33 64.33 -15.19
N GLY A 261 -14.06 64.93 -16.31
CA GLY A 261 -14.95 65.91 -16.90
C GLY A 261 -14.62 67.40 -16.55
N ASN A 262 -15.52 68.28 -16.84
CA ASN A 262 -15.32 69.71 -16.63
C ASN A 262 -15.72 70.13 -15.20
N ILE A 263 -14.90 70.93 -14.57
CA ILE A 263 -15.27 71.57 -13.31
C ILE A 263 -16.32 72.68 -13.63
N PRO A 264 -17.55 72.58 -13.09
CA PRO A 264 -18.60 73.56 -13.43
C PRO A 264 -18.23 74.92 -12.93
N THR A 265 -18.47 75.92 -13.78
CA THR A 265 -18.40 77.30 -13.39
C THR A 265 -19.61 77.69 -12.53
N GLN A 266 -19.38 78.54 -11.55
CA GLN A 266 -20.33 78.88 -10.53
C GLN A 266 -21.75 79.16 -11.00
N GLY A 267 -22.73 78.47 -10.41
CA GLY A 267 -24.15 78.83 -10.35
C GLY A 267 -24.60 79.11 -8.93
N LYS A 268 -25.62 79.92 -8.73
CA LYS A 268 -26.20 80.12 -7.41
C LYS A 268 -26.66 78.82 -6.78
N ASN A 269 -26.11 78.49 -5.61
CA ASN A 269 -26.56 77.36 -4.76
C ASN A 269 -26.57 75.95 -5.44
N GLN A 270 -25.61 75.59 -6.31
CA GLN A 270 -25.43 74.26 -6.81
C GLN A 270 -24.25 73.59 -6.11
N PRO A 271 -24.41 72.41 -5.44
CA PRO A 271 -23.27 71.63 -5.00
C PRO A 271 -22.53 71.13 -6.25
N VAL A 272 -21.20 71.19 -6.23
CA VAL A 272 -20.37 70.56 -7.24
C VAL A 272 -20.44 69.05 -6.98
N ALA A 273 -20.95 68.27 -7.93
CA ALA A 273 -21.03 66.84 -7.87
C ALA A 273 -19.66 66.16 -7.95
#